data_76d621fa3d1d73ab345b60ad12e51c7d
#
_entry.id   76d621fa3d1d73ab345b60ad12e51c7d
#
_cell.length_a   1.000
_cell.length_b   1.000
_cell.length_c   1.000
_cell.angle_alpha   90.00
_cell.angle_beta   90.00
_cell.angle_gamma   90.00
#
_symmetry.space_group_name_H-M   'P 1'
#
loop_
_entity.id
_entity.type
_entity.pdbx_description
1 polymer ?
#
loop_
_entity_poly.entity_id
_entity_poly.type
_entity_poly.pdbx_seq_one_letter_code
_entity_poly.pdbx_strand_id
1 'polypeptide(L)'
;NHLVDLAAYAGQDVYLAFHHKSTDMFVLAIDNILVSHLQAFDISLESYLLTKYMKTDGGEALSLSIKNLGLETLSSAELNYQVDDNTVQTDLVDNLDLATGNSMSFIHDDLISISEPGKYDIKVWLSNLNGGSDDNTSNDTVQGQFYVVSSTFEKTVVLEEFTGTWCGWCPDGFLVLEDLLESYDNLIGVCLHAGDIMATTETAEVANAFETFFPGGSVDRYMLDSVGVILDRGDWESGVIQRSDMAVPVKVSFTHSYNTDTRELVINASAQFSQEMTEDFRFNCYVVEDSIDEDDPAYDQENYYSQNDNFPIHPYYDEPETMTEFVHNHVVREMLGGAWGAEGSIPATVTDGETYTHQFTHTLPVDYNAEHISLVVVVQEFNEAYT
;
A
#
# COMPACT_ATOMS: atom_id res chain seq x y z
N ASN A 1 -9.72 -20.97 -5.63
CA ASN A 1 -10.33 -22.00 -4.78
C ASN A 1 -11.02 -23.06 -5.64
N HIS A 2 -10.91 -24.33 -5.27
CA HIS A 2 -11.58 -25.41 -5.95
C HIS A 2 -12.47 -26.17 -4.95
N LEU A 3 -13.77 -26.17 -5.20
CA LEU A 3 -14.76 -26.84 -4.34
C LEU A 3 -15.13 -28.18 -4.94
N VAL A 4 -15.16 -29.22 -4.12
CA VAL A 4 -15.56 -30.58 -4.51
C VAL A 4 -16.66 -31.05 -3.57
N ASP A 5 -17.86 -31.28 -4.12
CA ASP A 5 -18.97 -31.86 -3.36
C ASP A 5 -18.72 -33.36 -3.04
N LEU A 6 -18.70 -33.67 -1.75
CA LEU A 6 -18.55 -35.02 -1.23
C LEU A 6 -19.86 -35.62 -0.71
N ALA A 7 -21.01 -34.95 -0.89
CA ALA A 7 -22.30 -35.39 -0.35
C ALA A 7 -22.69 -36.84 -0.80
N ALA A 8 -22.30 -37.22 -2.02
CA ALA A 8 -22.54 -38.57 -2.54
C ALA A 8 -21.84 -39.69 -1.75
N TYR A 9 -20.85 -39.32 -0.93
CA TYR A 9 -20.05 -40.24 -0.11
C TYR A 9 -20.37 -40.14 1.39
N ALA A 10 -21.45 -39.45 1.75
CA ALA A 10 -21.85 -39.31 3.15
C ALA A 10 -21.99 -40.68 3.87
N GLY A 11 -21.35 -40.79 5.03
CA GLY A 11 -21.32 -42.02 5.82
C GLY A 11 -20.36 -43.11 5.31
N GLN A 12 -19.49 -42.79 4.35
CA GLN A 12 -18.46 -43.70 3.83
C GLN A 12 -17.06 -43.19 4.21
N ASP A 13 -16.11 -44.08 4.32
CA ASP A 13 -14.69 -43.77 4.39
C ASP A 13 -14.19 -43.44 2.98
N VAL A 14 -13.64 -42.23 2.79
CA VAL A 14 -13.11 -41.78 1.50
C VAL A 14 -11.67 -41.37 1.63
N TYR A 15 -10.92 -41.51 0.54
CA TYR A 15 -9.54 -41.01 0.40
C TYR A 15 -9.52 -39.91 -0.65
N LEU A 16 -8.94 -38.77 -0.30
CA LEU A 16 -8.71 -37.68 -1.24
C LEU A 16 -7.36 -37.88 -1.93
N ALA A 17 -7.33 -37.77 -3.24
CA ALA A 17 -6.11 -37.82 -4.02
C ALA A 17 -6.06 -36.62 -5.00
N PHE A 18 -4.92 -35.93 -5.02
CA PHE A 18 -4.66 -34.83 -5.95
C PHE A 18 -3.92 -35.38 -7.17
N HIS A 19 -4.53 -35.29 -8.34
CA HIS A 19 -3.92 -35.71 -9.60
C HIS A 19 -3.54 -34.50 -10.42
N HIS A 20 -2.23 -34.28 -10.57
CA HIS A 20 -1.68 -33.20 -11.42
C HIS A 20 -1.28 -33.80 -12.78
N LYS A 21 -1.75 -33.14 -13.84
CA LYS A 21 -1.34 -33.43 -15.22
C LYS A 21 -1.02 -32.10 -15.93
N SER A 22 0.23 -31.83 -16.14
CA SER A 22 0.68 -30.65 -16.88
C SER A 22 1.89 -30.99 -17.74
N THR A 23 2.19 -30.13 -18.71
CA THR A 23 3.39 -30.17 -19.54
C THR A 23 4.08 -28.81 -19.36
N ASP A 24 5.37 -28.84 -19.02
CA ASP A 24 6.21 -27.64 -18.93
C ASP A 24 5.83 -26.63 -17.85
N MET A 25 5.48 -27.11 -16.64
CA MET A 25 5.17 -26.27 -15.46
C MET A 25 6.18 -26.56 -14.34
N PHE A 26 6.64 -25.49 -13.68
CA PHE A 26 7.72 -25.59 -12.68
C PHE A 26 7.25 -26.11 -11.32
N VAL A 27 6.07 -25.72 -10.85
CA VAL A 27 5.58 -26.03 -9.50
C VAL A 27 4.06 -26.18 -9.51
N LEU A 28 3.54 -27.15 -8.75
CA LEU A 28 2.16 -27.19 -8.25
C LEU A 28 2.23 -27.08 -6.73
N ALA A 29 1.64 -26.02 -6.18
CA ALA A 29 1.41 -25.88 -4.76
C ALA A 29 -0.05 -26.24 -4.44
N ILE A 30 -0.28 -26.99 -3.36
CA ILE A 30 -1.60 -27.30 -2.81
C ILE A 30 -1.53 -26.93 -1.34
N ASP A 31 -2.38 -26.02 -0.92
CA ASP A 31 -2.46 -25.52 0.45
C ASP A 31 -3.92 -25.38 0.88
N ASN A 32 -4.15 -25.23 2.18
CA ASN A 32 -5.46 -24.96 2.78
C ASN A 32 -6.56 -25.98 2.38
N ILE A 33 -6.24 -27.27 2.46
CA ILE A 33 -7.22 -28.34 2.23
C ILE A 33 -8.16 -28.41 3.41
N LEU A 34 -9.41 -27.98 3.21
CA LEU A 34 -10.47 -28.04 4.22
C LEU A 34 -11.53 -29.04 3.80
N VAL A 35 -11.92 -29.93 4.71
CA VAL A 35 -13.10 -30.78 4.58
C VAL A 35 -14.10 -30.35 5.66
N SER A 36 -15.21 -29.75 5.26
CA SER A 36 -16.21 -29.21 6.18
C SER A 36 -17.62 -29.55 5.69
N HIS A 37 -18.60 -29.38 6.58
CA HIS A 37 -20.01 -29.34 6.23
C HIS A 37 -20.36 -27.88 5.94
N LEU A 38 -20.73 -27.56 4.69
CA LEU A 38 -21.20 -26.22 4.36
C LEU A 38 -22.61 -26.01 4.89
N GLN A 39 -22.88 -24.84 5.41
CA GLN A 39 -24.21 -24.41 5.80
C GLN A 39 -25.03 -24.05 4.57
N ALA A 40 -26.35 -23.92 4.71
CA ALA A 40 -27.20 -23.46 3.60
C ALA A 40 -26.86 -22.01 3.25
N PHE A 41 -26.81 -21.15 4.25
CA PHE A 41 -26.41 -19.76 4.13
C PHE A 41 -25.20 -19.50 5.02
N ASP A 42 -24.12 -19.05 4.45
CA ASP A 42 -22.89 -18.64 5.14
C ASP A 42 -22.19 -17.61 4.22
N ILE A 43 -22.15 -16.37 4.65
CA ILE A 43 -21.48 -15.31 3.94
C ILE A 43 -20.34 -14.77 4.77
N SER A 44 -19.19 -14.58 4.16
CA SER A 44 -18.04 -13.95 4.80
C SER A 44 -17.88 -12.51 4.31
N LEU A 45 -17.75 -11.57 5.23
CA LEU A 45 -17.24 -10.23 4.93
C LEU A 45 -15.71 -10.31 4.91
N GLU A 46 -15.12 -10.33 3.70
CA GLU A 46 -13.66 -10.51 3.54
C GLU A 46 -12.89 -9.24 3.90
N SER A 47 -13.43 -8.09 3.52
CA SER A 47 -12.84 -6.78 3.82
C SER A 47 -13.86 -5.65 3.67
N TYR A 48 -13.54 -4.50 4.25
CA TYR A 48 -14.14 -3.23 3.90
C TYR A 48 -13.04 -2.21 3.59
N LEU A 49 -13.36 -1.25 2.73
CA LEU A 49 -12.48 -0.13 2.42
C LEU A 49 -13.19 1.16 2.81
N LEU A 50 -12.54 1.89 3.71
CA LEU A 50 -12.93 3.22 4.17
C LEU A 50 -11.66 4.00 4.42
N THR A 51 -11.63 5.25 3.97
CA THR A 51 -10.50 6.15 4.21
C THR A 51 -10.26 6.34 5.70
N LYS A 52 -9.05 6.05 6.18
CA LYS A 52 -8.71 6.18 7.62
C LYS A 52 -8.81 7.63 8.13
N TYR A 53 -8.53 8.61 7.27
CA TYR A 53 -8.60 10.04 7.58
C TYR A 53 -9.60 10.72 6.65
N MET A 54 -10.79 11.00 7.16
CA MET A 54 -11.88 11.64 6.43
C MET A 54 -11.93 13.14 6.72
N LYS A 55 -12.39 13.94 5.76
CA LYS A 55 -12.69 15.36 6.00
C LYS A 55 -14.03 15.50 6.71
N THR A 56 -14.16 16.49 7.61
CA THR A 56 -15.47 16.88 8.16
C THR A 56 -16.44 17.20 7.04
N ASP A 57 -17.68 16.73 7.17
CA ASP A 57 -18.74 16.89 6.16
C ASP A 57 -18.38 16.35 4.77
N GLY A 58 -17.26 15.65 4.65
CA GLY A 58 -16.91 14.85 3.48
C GLY A 58 -17.80 13.62 3.44
N GLY A 59 -18.37 13.29 2.29
CA GLY A 59 -19.08 12.02 2.10
C GLY A 59 -18.10 10.97 1.61
N GLU A 60 -17.84 9.93 2.41
CA GLU A 60 -16.96 8.82 2.03
C GLU A 60 -17.78 7.56 1.73
N ALA A 61 -17.46 6.90 0.63
CA ALA A 61 -18.09 5.64 0.26
C ALA A 61 -17.50 4.48 1.06
N LEU A 62 -18.39 3.62 1.61
CA LEU A 62 -17.99 2.36 2.22
C LEU A 62 -18.04 1.26 1.16
N SER A 63 -16.89 0.76 0.75
CA SER A 63 -16.78 -0.39 -0.13
C SER A 63 -16.58 -1.68 0.67
N LEU A 64 -17.20 -2.75 0.22
CA LEU A 64 -17.24 -4.04 0.90
C LEU A 64 -16.87 -5.16 -0.07
N SER A 65 -16.11 -6.15 0.38
CA SER A 65 -15.88 -7.41 -0.33
C SER A 65 -16.48 -8.56 0.44
N ILE A 66 -17.37 -9.32 -0.19
CA ILE A 66 -18.07 -10.44 0.41
C ILE A 66 -17.83 -11.72 -0.37
N LYS A 67 -17.94 -12.87 0.32
CA LYS A 67 -17.81 -14.19 -0.28
C LYS A 67 -18.92 -15.12 0.20
N ASN A 68 -19.53 -15.83 -0.73
CA ASN A 68 -20.50 -16.86 -0.40
C ASN A 68 -19.79 -18.18 -0.05
N LEU A 69 -19.84 -18.57 1.21
CA LEU A 69 -19.33 -19.85 1.72
C LEU A 69 -20.44 -20.89 1.88
N GLY A 70 -21.71 -20.48 1.75
CA GLY A 70 -22.88 -21.35 1.85
C GLY A 70 -23.13 -22.18 0.59
N LEU A 71 -24.07 -23.11 0.69
CA LEU A 71 -24.50 -23.99 -0.43
C LEU A 71 -25.46 -23.31 -1.40
N GLU A 72 -26.25 -22.37 -0.90
CA GLU A 72 -27.28 -21.69 -1.69
C GLU A 72 -26.66 -20.47 -2.39
N THR A 73 -27.06 -20.25 -3.65
CA THR A 73 -26.72 -19.02 -4.37
C THR A 73 -27.36 -17.83 -3.66
N LEU A 74 -26.57 -16.82 -3.34
CA LEU A 74 -27.07 -15.60 -2.73
C LEU A 74 -27.66 -14.70 -3.79
N SER A 75 -28.96 -14.36 -3.62
CA SER A 75 -29.70 -13.46 -4.49
C SER A 75 -29.96 -12.09 -3.88
N SER A 76 -29.89 -11.97 -2.55
CA SER A 76 -30.02 -10.72 -1.82
C SER A 76 -29.34 -10.79 -0.46
N ALA A 77 -28.90 -9.62 0.05
CA ALA A 77 -28.38 -9.43 1.40
C ALA A 77 -28.62 -7.98 1.85
N GLU A 78 -28.68 -7.75 3.15
CA GLU A 78 -28.61 -6.43 3.75
C GLU A 78 -27.18 -6.14 4.17
N LEU A 79 -26.63 -5.04 3.64
CA LEU A 79 -25.36 -4.46 4.06
C LEU A 79 -25.64 -3.45 5.17
N ASN A 80 -24.99 -3.61 6.32
CA ASN A 80 -25.22 -2.73 7.45
C ASN A 80 -23.91 -2.13 7.91
N TYR A 81 -23.96 -0.85 8.31
CA TYR A 81 -22.89 -0.27 9.11
C TYR A 81 -23.45 0.55 10.27
N GLN A 82 -22.63 0.69 11.29
CA GLN A 82 -22.89 1.53 12.45
C GLN A 82 -21.61 2.24 12.85
N VAL A 83 -21.66 3.56 13.00
CA VAL A 83 -20.57 4.37 13.54
C VAL A 83 -20.90 4.68 14.99
N ASP A 84 -20.02 4.26 15.91
CA ASP A 84 -20.24 4.31 17.36
C ASP A 84 -21.62 3.73 17.76
N ASP A 85 -22.37 4.43 18.58
CA ASP A 85 -23.73 4.08 19.01
C ASP A 85 -24.83 4.77 18.16
N ASN A 86 -24.47 5.30 16.95
CA ASN A 86 -25.44 5.96 16.08
C ASN A 86 -26.42 4.96 15.44
N THR A 87 -27.41 5.49 14.73
CA THR A 87 -28.38 4.67 14.00
C THR A 87 -27.67 3.81 12.94
N VAL A 88 -28.05 2.53 12.90
CA VAL A 88 -27.61 1.60 11.86
C VAL A 88 -28.11 2.10 10.50
N GLN A 89 -27.22 2.16 9.56
CA GLN A 89 -27.53 2.36 8.13
C GLN A 89 -27.59 0.99 7.47
N THR A 90 -28.61 0.78 6.64
CA THR A 90 -28.86 -0.50 5.98
C THR A 90 -29.14 -0.27 4.51
N ASP A 91 -28.44 -0.98 3.67
CA ASP A 91 -28.65 -1.03 2.22
C ASP A 91 -29.06 -2.44 1.81
N LEU A 92 -30.12 -2.57 1.03
CA LEU A 92 -30.58 -3.84 0.48
C LEU A 92 -29.98 -4.06 -0.91
N VAL A 93 -29.07 -4.99 -1.00
CA VAL A 93 -28.52 -5.44 -2.27
C VAL A 93 -29.34 -6.63 -2.77
N ASP A 94 -29.98 -6.47 -3.91
CA ASP A 94 -30.77 -7.52 -4.55
C ASP A 94 -30.25 -7.83 -5.97
N ASN A 95 -30.84 -8.85 -6.61
CA ASN A 95 -30.43 -9.35 -7.93
C ASN A 95 -28.94 -9.81 -7.97
N LEU A 96 -28.42 -10.28 -6.83
CA LEU A 96 -27.16 -10.97 -6.77
C LEU A 96 -27.29 -12.31 -7.53
N ASP A 97 -26.17 -12.81 -8.03
CA ASP A 97 -26.05 -14.19 -8.53
C ASP A 97 -24.73 -14.73 -8.02
N LEU A 98 -24.55 -14.62 -6.67
CA LEU A 98 -23.31 -14.99 -6.01
C LEU A 98 -23.34 -16.48 -5.63
N ALA A 99 -22.80 -17.30 -6.51
CA ALA A 99 -22.68 -18.74 -6.29
C ALA A 99 -21.68 -19.08 -5.18
N THR A 100 -21.80 -20.28 -4.61
CA THR A 100 -20.88 -20.83 -3.63
C THR A 100 -19.41 -20.67 -4.03
N GLY A 101 -18.60 -20.14 -3.11
CA GLY A 101 -17.15 -19.95 -3.27
C GLY A 101 -16.75 -18.69 -4.05
N ASN A 102 -17.71 -17.95 -4.62
CA ASN A 102 -17.43 -16.71 -5.33
C ASN A 102 -17.43 -15.50 -4.39
N SER A 103 -16.64 -14.50 -4.74
CA SER A 103 -16.60 -13.18 -4.07
C SER A 103 -17.17 -12.10 -4.98
N MET A 104 -17.66 -11.03 -4.36
CA MET A 104 -18.17 -9.84 -5.04
C MET A 104 -17.96 -8.60 -4.17
N SER A 105 -17.70 -7.45 -4.81
CA SER A 105 -17.56 -6.17 -4.12
C SER A 105 -18.77 -5.29 -4.34
N PHE A 106 -19.11 -4.49 -3.32
CA PHE A 106 -20.21 -3.53 -3.32
C PHE A 106 -19.78 -2.21 -2.73
N ILE A 107 -20.51 -1.16 -3.07
CA ILE A 107 -20.42 0.15 -2.42
C ILE A 107 -21.77 0.38 -1.74
N HIS A 108 -21.77 0.74 -0.45
CA HIS A 108 -22.97 1.10 0.27
C HIS A 108 -23.57 2.40 -0.32
N ASP A 109 -24.89 2.45 -0.50
CA ASP A 109 -25.56 3.59 -1.14
C ASP A 109 -25.45 4.88 -0.32
N ASP A 110 -25.47 4.76 1.03
CA ASP A 110 -25.31 5.90 1.93
C ASP A 110 -23.83 6.19 2.17
N LEU A 111 -23.42 7.43 1.94
CA LEU A 111 -22.09 7.91 2.27
C LEU A 111 -21.97 8.14 3.77
N ILE A 112 -20.80 7.78 4.33
CA ILE A 112 -20.45 8.12 5.72
C ILE A 112 -20.08 9.61 5.75
N SER A 113 -20.87 10.43 6.45
CA SER A 113 -20.60 11.87 6.60
C SER A 113 -20.75 12.28 8.06
N ILE A 114 -19.70 12.87 8.63
CA ILE A 114 -19.61 13.25 10.03
C ILE A 114 -19.08 14.68 10.13
N SER A 115 -19.78 15.54 10.87
CA SER A 115 -19.44 16.95 11.03
C SER A 115 -18.47 17.25 12.15
N GLU A 116 -18.43 16.42 13.18
CA GLU A 116 -17.57 16.63 14.33
C GLU A 116 -16.23 15.91 14.17
N PRO A 117 -15.09 16.58 14.39
CA PRO A 117 -13.79 15.94 14.37
C PRO A 117 -13.64 14.94 15.51
N GLY A 118 -12.93 13.84 15.27
CA GLY A 118 -12.71 12.83 16.30
C GLY A 118 -12.28 11.49 15.77
N LYS A 119 -12.10 10.55 16.69
CA LYS A 119 -11.89 9.13 16.40
C LYS A 119 -13.22 8.40 16.54
N TYR A 120 -13.56 7.57 15.58
CA TYR A 120 -14.82 6.86 15.49
C TYR A 120 -14.59 5.37 15.30
N ASP A 121 -15.39 4.56 15.99
CA ASP A 121 -15.48 3.12 15.75
C ASP A 121 -16.50 2.85 14.63
N ILE A 122 -16.21 1.92 13.76
CA ILE A 122 -17.15 1.44 12.75
C ILE A 122 -17.33 -0.07 12.89
N LYS A 123 -18.57 -0.51 12.81
CA LYS A 123 -18.95 -1.91 12.70
C LYS A 123 -19.70 -2.09 11.38
N VAL A 124 -19.29 -3.08 10.59
CA VAL A 124 -19.87 -3.42 9.30
C VAL A 124 -20.27 -4.90 9.34
N TRP A 125 -21.49 -5.21 8.92
CA TRP A 125 -21.95 -6.61 8.89
C TRP A 125 -23.02 -6.85 7.84
N LEU A 126 -23.24 -8.13 7.55
CA LEU A 126 -24.26 -8.60 6.65
C LEU A 126 -25.42 -9.21 7.42
N SER A 127 -26.64 -9.15 6.87
CA SER A 127 -27.82 -9.77 7.41
C SER A 127 -28.83 -10.08 6.32
N ASN A 128 -29.92 -10.79 6.70
CA ASN A 128 -31.09 -11.02 5.83
C ASN A 128 -30.75 -11.67 4.47
N LEU A 129 -29.94 -12.76 4.50
CA LEU A 129 -29.50 -13.48 3.32
C LEU A 129 -30.67 -14.19 2.65
N ASN A 130 -31.05 -13.82 1.41
CA ASN A 130 -32.24 -14.34 0.71
C ASN A 130 -33.52 -14.32 1.56
N GLY A 131 -33.66 -13.37 2.50
CA GLY A 131 -34.77 -13.30 3.45
C GLY A 131 -34.63 -14.20 4.69
N GLY A 132 -33.47 -14.82 4.90
CA GLY A 132 -33.13 -15.68 6.04
C GLY A 132 -31.96 -15.18 6.87
N SER A 133 -31.56 -15.97 7.87
CA SER A 133 -30.39 -15.71 8.71
C SER A 133 -29.15 -16.37 8.14
N ASP A 134 -27.98 -15.79 8.44
CA ASP A 134 -26.71 -16.48 8.27
C ASP A 134 -26.60 -17.63 9.30
N ASP A 135 -26.14 -18.80 8.86
CA ASP A 135 -25.94 -19.98 9.71
C ASP A 135 -24.60 -19.91 10.47
N ASN A 136 -23.69 -18.99 10.07
CA ASN A 136 -22.39 -18.77 10.68
C ASN A 136 -22.06 -17.28 10.83
N THR A 137 -22.54 -16.66 11.88
CA THR A 137 -22.37 -15.22 12.13
C THR A 137 -20.98 -14.82 12.66
N SER A 138 -20.01 -15.71 12.67
CA SER A 138 -18.67 -15.39 13.17
C SER A 138 -17.76 -14.73 12.13
N ASN A 139 -18.12 -14.74 10.85
CA ASN A 139 -17.35 -14.23 9.72
C ASN A 139 -18.11 -13.18 8.89
N ASP A 140 -19.29 -12.75 9.31
CA ASP A 140 -20.15 -11.79 8.63
C ASP A 140 -19.97 -10.34 9.13
N THR A 141 -19.07 -10.14 10.09
CA THR A 141 -18.86 -8.85 10.78
C THR A 141 -17.39 -8.46 10.80
N VAL A 142 -17.10 -7.20 10.45
CA VAL A 142 -15.78 -6.57 10.62
C VAL A 142 -15.95 -5.29 11.44
N GLN A 143 -14.92 -4.97 12.24
CA GLN A 143 -14.85 -3.73 13.01
C GLN A 143 -13.55 -2.99 12.71
N GLY A 144 -13.57 -1.67 12.78
CA GLY A 144 -12.42 -0.83 12.59
C GLY A 144 -12.59 0.54 13.17
N GLN A 145 -11.62 1.40 12.92
CA GLN A 145 -11.57 2.77 13.41
C GLN A 145 -11.14 3.71 12.31
N PHE A 146 -11.64 4.94 12.34
CA PHE A 146 -11.23 6.01 11.44
C PHE A 146 -11.26 7.36 12.17
N TYR A 147 -10.64 8.35 11.57
CA TYR A 147 -10.61 9.71 12.08
C TYR A 147 -11.34 10.67 11.14
N VAL A 148 -12.11 11.58 11.72
CA VAL A 148 -12.66 12.74 11.01
C VAL A 148 -11.82 13.96 11.37
N VAL A 149 -11.28 14.64 10.38
CA VAL A 149 -10.28 15.70 10.53
C VAL A 149 -10.91 17.06 10.19
N SER A 150 -10.87 18.01 11.15
CA SER A 150 -11.46 19.34 11.01
C SER A 150 -10.68 20.28 10.07
N SER A 151 -9.37 20.09 9.99
CA SER A 151 -8.51 20.82 9.07
C SER A 151 -7.54 19.85 8.42
N THR A 152 -7.29 20.07 7.13
CA THR A 152 -6.32 19.29 6.37
C THR A 152 -5.18 20.22 5.96
N PHE A 153 -3.96 19.73 6.12
CA PHE A 153 -2.79 20.39 5.54
C PHE A 153 -2.70 20.03 4.04
N GLU A 154 -1.91 20.78 3.31
CA GLU A 154 -1.60 20.45 1.93
C GLU A 154 -0.88 19.08 1.87
N LYS A 155 -1.37 18.21 1.00
CA LYS A 155 -0.83 16.86 0.84
C LYS A 155 0.34 16.87 -0.13
N THR A 156 1.47 16.35 0.33
CA THR A 156 2.57 15.91 -0.55
C THR A 156 2.59 14.38 -0.57
N VAL A 157 2.58 13.81 -1.74
CA VAL A 157 2.56 12.36 -1.96
C VAL A 157 3.98 11.86 -2.18
N VAL A 158 4.31 10.68 -1.67
CA VAL A 158 5.59 10.02 -1.93
C VAL A 158 5.34 8.78 -2.79
N LEU A 159 5.98 8.72 -3.95
CA LEU A 159 6.06 7.52 -4.80
C LEU A 159 7.44 6.88 -4.61
N GLU A 160 7.46 5.68 -4.08
CA GLU A 160 8.64 4.84 -3.92
C GLU A 160 8.67 3.82 -5.07
N GLU A 161 9.56 3.99 -6.05
CA GLU A 161 9.82 3.00 -7.09
C GLU A 161 10.78 1.94 -6.57
N PHE A 162 10.41 0.66 -6.66
CA PHE A 162 11.30 -0.46 -6.40
C PHE A 162 12.03 -0.86 -7.69
N THR A 163 13.35 -0.74 -7.65
CA THR A 163 14.20 -0.85 -8.84
C THR A 163 15.51 -1.60 -8.56
N GLY A 164 16.32 -1.78 -9.59
CA GLY A 164 17.66 -2.36 -9.50
C GLY A 164 18.37 -2.36 -10.85
N THR A 165 19.70 -2.24 -10.84
CA THR A 165 20.53 -2.23 -12.05
C THR A 165 20.35 -3.50 -12.90
N TRP A 166 20.07 -4.64 -12.28
CA TRP A 166 19.80 -5.94 -12.91
C TRP A 166 18.40 -6.06 -13.52
N CYS A 167 17.51 -5.12 -13.24
CA CYS A 167 16.12 -5.15 -13.68
C CYS A 167 15.96 -4.50 -15.06
N GLY A 168 15.95 -5.28 -16.13
CA GLY A 168 15.86 -4.75 -17.49
C GLY A 168 14.54 -4.08 -17.86
N TRP A 169 13.47 -4.22 -17.06
CA TRP A 169 12.20 -3.50 -17.24
C TRP A 169 12.13 -2.20 -16.44
N CYS A 170 13.05 -1.99 -15.49
CA CYS A 170 13.04 -0.83 -14.59
C CYS A 170 13.37 0.52 -15.27
N PRO A 171 14.11 0.59 -16.38
CA PRO A 171 14.26 1.86 -17.09
C PRO A 171 12.94 2.51 -17.51
N ASP A 172 11.89 1.72 -17.80
CA ASP A 172 10.56 2.27 -18.11
C ASP A 172 9.85 2.82 -16.84
N GLY A 173 10.03 2.16 -15.69
CA GLY A 173 9.54 2.68 -14.41
C GLY A 173 10.14 4.06 -14.11
N PHE A 174 11.45 4.20 -14.30
CA PHE A 174 12.13 5.48 -14.15
C PHE A 174 11.53 6.58 -15.07
N LEU A 175 11.23 6.28 -16.34
CA LEU A 175 10.60 7.24 -17.25
C LEU A 175 9.20 7.65 -16.76
N VAL A 176 8.40 6.69 -16.30
CA VAL A 176 7.07 6.98 -15.74
C VAL A 176 7.18 7.84 -14.49
N LEU A 177 8.16 7.59 -13.61
CA LEU A 177 8.40 8.40 -12.42
C LEU A 177 8.75 9.85 -12.80
N GLU A 178 9.67 10.05 -13.76
CA GLU A 178 10.06 11.39 -14.24
C GLU A 178 8.86 12.15 -14.83
N ASP A 179 8.05 11.49 -15.67
CA ASP A 179 6.85 12.09 -16.27
C ASP A 179 5.83 12.51 -15.20
N LEU A 180 5.69 11.72 -14.13
CA LEU A 180 4.82 12.06 -13.01
C LEU A 180 5.36 13.23 -12.17
N LEU A 181 6.68 13.29 -11.94
CA LEU A 181 7.33 14.41 -11.24
C LEU A 181 7.19 15.72 -12.02
N GLU A 182 7.21 15.67 -13.36
CA GLU A 182 6.94 16.84 -14.20
C GLU A 182 5.46 17.27 -14.17
N SER A 183 4.55 16.32 -13.92
CA SER A 183 3.08 16.54 -14.00
C SER A 183 2.46 16.98 -12.67
N TYR A 184 3.06 16.63 -11.52
CA TYR A 184 2.48 16.82 -10.19
C TYR A 184 3.44 17.54 -9.25
N ASP A 185 3.23 18.84 -9.01
CA ASP A 185 4.05 19.66 -8.11
C ASP A 185 4.06 19.19 -6.65
N ASN A 186 3.07 18.39 -6.24
CA ASN A 186 2.94 17.83 -4.90
C ASN A 186 3.41 16.38 -4.79
N LEU A 187 4.17 15.89 -5.77
CA LEU A 187 4.76 14.55 -5.77
C LEU A 187 6.25 14.60 -5.42
N ILE A 188 6.68 13.67 -4.60
CA ILE A 188 8.09 13.34 -4.36
C ILE A 188 8.29 11.90 -4.85
N GLY A 189 9.24 11.71 -5.78
CA GLY A 189 9.66 10.40 -6.25
C GLY A 189 10.96 9.98 -5.60
N VAL A 190 11.07 8.71 -5.23
CA VAL A 190 12.31 8.11 -4.75
C VAL A 190 12.47 6.68 -5.28
N CYS A 191 13.71 6.29 -5.57
CA CYS A 191 14.05 4.97 -6.07
C CYS A 191 14.66 4.11 -4.97
N LEU A 192 13.99 3.01 -4.64
CA LEU A 192 14.43 2.02 -3.67
C LEU A 192 15.12 0.87 -4.40
N HIS A 193 16.44 0.95 -4.47
CA HIS A 193 17.26 -0.10 -5.07
C HIS A 193 17.26 -1.37 -4.21
N ALA A 194 17.20 -2.54 -4.84
CA ALA A 194 17.28 -3.83 -4.19
C ALA A 194 18.19 -4.79 -4.95
N GLY A 195 19.09 -5.47 -4.22
CA GLY A 195 19.95 -6.51 -4.76
C GLY A 195 21.09 -6.02 -5.67
N ASP A 196 21.43 -4.75 -5.63
CA ASP A 196 22.54 -4.13 -6.37
C ASP A 196 23.44 -3.27 -5.45
N ILE A 197 24.40 -2.53 -6.03
CA ILE A 197 25.37 -1.73 -5.31
C ILE A 197 24.77 -0.51 -4.60
N MET A 198 23.61 -0.03 -5.05
CA MET A 198 22.90 1.12 -4.48
C MET A 198 21.86 0.73 -3.42
N ALA A 199 21.59 -0.58 -3.28
CA ALA A 199 20.66 -1.10 -2.29
C ALA A 199 21.18 -0.89 -0.85
N THR A 200 20.26 -0.51 0.04
CA THR A 200 20.53 -0.47 1.49
C THR A 200 19.85 -1.64 2.21
N THR A 201 20.17 -1.84 3.49
CA THR A 201 19.46 -2.84 4.31
C THR A 201 17.99 -2.48 4.42
N GLU A 202 17.67 -1.19 4.58
CA GLU A 202 16.32 -0.67 4.76
C GLU A 202 15.49 -0.79 3.48
N THR A 203 16.07 -0.47 2.30
CA THR A 203 15.36 -0.63 1.03
C THR A 203 15.05 -2.08 0.72
N ALA A 204 15.98 -2.99 1.04
CA ALA A 204 15.78 -4.43 0.91
C ALA A 204 14.72 -4.96 1.90
N GLU A 205 14.70 -4.44 3.15
CA GLU A 205 13.69 -4.79 4.15
C GLU A 205 12.28 -4.39 3.69
N VAL A 206 12.10 -3.17 3.19
CA VAL A 206 10.81 -2.69 2.66
C VAL A 206 10.38 -3.53 1.45
N ALA A 207 11.29 -3.78 0.49
CA ALA A 207 10.98 -4.59 -0.69
C ALA A 207 10.54 -6.01 -0.33
N ASN A 208 11.19 -6.63 0.66
CA ASN A 208 10.83 -7.98 1.13
C ASN A 208 9.50 -8.00 1.89
N ALA A 209 9.25 -7.01 2.76
CA ALA A 209 8.02 -6.95 3.55
C ALA A 209 6.77 -6.80 2.67
N PHE A 210 6.87 -6.04 1.58
CA PHE A 210 5.78 -5.86 0.62
C PHE A 210 5.76 -6.91 -0.50
N GLU A 211 6.67 -7.90 -0.47
CA GLU A 211 6.78 -8.93 -1.53
C GLU A 211 6.78 -8.31 -2.94
N THR A 212 7.55 -7.21 -3.11
CA THR A 212 7.49 -6.38 -4.31
C THR A 212 7.95 -7.10 -5.58
N PHE A 213 7.43 -6.69 -6.70
CA PHE A 213 7.95 -7.01 -8.04
C PHE A 213 8.69 -5.79 -8.63
N PHE A 214 9.43 -5.98 -9.73
CA PHE A 214 10.30 -4.97 -10.33
C PHE A 214 9.98 -4.76 -11.82
N PRO A 215 9.72 -3.50 -12.29
CA PRO A 215 9.50 -2.30 -11.49
C PRO A 215 8.12 -2.36 -10.81
N GLY A 216 8.08 -2.13 -9.52
CA GLY A 216 6.88 -1.92 -8.75
C GLY A 216 6.92 -0.55 -8.09
N GLY A 217 5.79 -0.01 -7.65
CA GLY A 217 5.76 1.26 -6.95
C GLY A 217 4.80 1.26 -5.79
N SER A 218 5.13 1.99 -4.74
CA SER A 218 4.27 2.23 -3.60
C SER A 218 3.96 3.71 -3.46
N VAL A 219 2.68 4.06 -3.36
CA VAL A 219 2.25 5.45 -3.16
C VAL A 219 1.87 5.65 -1.70
N ASP A 220 2.72 6.39 -0.96
CA ASP A 220 2.62 6.59 0.50
C ASP A 220 2.56 5.28 1.32
N ARG A 221 3.02 4.16 0.81
CA ARG A 221 2.87 2.82 1.41
C ARG A 221 1.44 2.51 1.81
N TYR A 222 0.50 2.98 1.01
CA TYR A 222 -0.93 2.87 1.28
C TYR A 222 -1.57 1.81 0.39
N MET A 223 -2.47 1.00 0.97
CA MET A 223 -3.25 0.03 0.20
C MET A 223 -4.33 0.75 -0.61
N LEU A 224 -4.20 0.73 -1.93
CA LEU A 224 -5.13 1.38 -2.84
C LEU A 224 -6.13 0.37 -3.41
N ASP A 225 -7.42 0.66 -3.26
CA ASP A 225 -8.59 0.02 -3.90
C ASP A 225 -8.51 -1.50 -4.10
N SER A 226 -8.11 -2.27 -3.11
CA SER A 226 -7.98 -3.74 -3.19
C SER A 226 -6.88 -4.23 -4.17
N VAL A 227 -6.10 -3.33 -4.78
CA VAL A 227 -5.00 -3.67 -5.68
C VAL A 227 -3.78 -4.11 -4.87
N GLY A 228 -3.54 -3.46 -3.74
CA GLY A 228 -2.40 -3.72 -2.86
C GLY A 228 -1.60 -2.46 -2.54
N VAL A 229 -0.50 -2.65 -1.80
CA VAL A 229 0.46 -1.59 -1.50
C VAL A 229 1.42 -1.36 -2.67
N ILE A 230 1.72 -2.43 -3.44
CA ILE A 230 2.59 -2.37 -4.60
C ILE A 230 1.76 -2.36 -5.88
N LEU A 231 1.98 -1.34 -6.69
CA LEU A 231 1.28 -1.07 -7.94
C LEU A 231 2.20 -1.33 -9.13
N ASP A 232 1.62 -1.79 -10.23
CA ASP A 232 2.28 -1.71 -11.54
C ASP A 232 2.42 -0.23 -11.95
N ARG A 233 3.48 0.09 -12.69
CA ARG A 233 3.76 1.48 -13.13
C ARG A 233 2.63 2.13 -13.93
N GLY A 234 1.79 1.33 -14.58
CA GLY A 234 0.59 1.82 -15.26
C GLY A 234 -0.50 2.36 -14.31
N ASP A 235 -0.43 2.02 -13.03
CA ASP A 235 -1.40 2.43 -12.00
C ASP A 235 -0.85 3.53 -11.06
N TRP A 236 0.44 3.92 -11.17
CA TRP A 236 1.05 4.91 -10.29
C TRP A 236 0.34 6.26 -10.32
N GLU A 237 0.00 6.75 -11.52
CA GLU A 237 -0.72 8.03 -11.66
C GLU A 237 -2.05 8.02 -10.93
N SER A 238 -2.83 6.94 -11.07
CA SER A 238 -4.11 6.81 -10.38
C SER A 238 -3.93 6.78 -8.86
N GLY A 239 -2.87 6.13 -8.37
CA GLY A 239 -2.48 6.13 -6.97
C GLY A 239 -2.10 7.52 -6.46
N VAL A 240 -1.31 8.28 -7.21
CA VAL A 240 -0.94 9.67 -6.87
C VAL A 240 -2.17 10.55 -6.78
N ILE A 241 -3.08 10.48 -7.77
CA ILE A 241 -4.34 11.25 -7.77
C ILE A 241 -5.18 10.91 -6.54
N GLN A 242 -5.40 9.63 -6.27
CA GLN A 242 -6.20 9.17 -5.13
C GLN A 242 -5.61 9.64 -3.80
N ARG A 243 -4.28 9.52 -3.63
CA ARG A 243 -3.61 9.95 -2.41
C ARG A 243 -3.60 11.47 -2.23
N SER A 244 -3.50 12.24 -3.31
CA SER A 244 -3.53 13.70 -3.27
C SER A 244 -4.84 14.25 -2.72
N ASP A 245 -5.96 13.57 -2.93
CA ASP A 245 -7.29 13.98 -2.49
C ASP A 245 -7.61 13.63 -1.02
N MET A 246 -6.80 12.76 -0.39
CA MET A 246 -7.04 12.32 0.98
C MET A 246 -6.75 13.41 2.02
N ALA A 247 -7.46 13.34 3.16
CA ALA A 247 -7.21 14.23 4.28
C ALA A 247 -5.83 13.98 4.90
N VAL A 248 -5.15 15.04 5.31
CA VAL A 248 -3.83 14.98 5.96
C VAL A 248 -3.91 15.61 7.34
N PRO A 249 -3.82 14.80 8.41
CA PRO A 249 -3.92 15.30 9.78
C PRO A 249 -2.60 15.88 10.33
N VAL A 250 -1.50 15.76 9.59
CA VAL A 250 -0.16 16.15 10.04
C VAL A 250 0.55 17.02 9.02
N LYS A 251 1.15 18.12 9.49
CA LYS A 251 2.05 18.95 8.69
C LYS A 251 3.48 18.63 9.06
N VAL A 252 4.26 18.17 8.09
CA VAL A 252 5.69 17.88 8.23
C VAL A 252 6.51 19.07 7.75
N SER A 253 7.57 19.39 8.46
CA SER A 253 8.58 20.39 8.05
C SER A 253 9.92 20.03 8.66
N PHE A 254 11.02 20.54 8.08
CA PHE A 254 12.34 20.32 8.65
C PHE A 254 13.28 21.49 8.37
N THR A 255 14.36 21.55 9.15
CA THR A 255 15.55 22.37 8.88
C THR A 255 16.78 21.47 8.93
N HIS A 256 17.80 21.82 8.16
CA HIS A 256 19.04 21.06 8.17
C HIS A 256 20.27 21.97 8.21
N SER A 257 21.39 21.38 8.58
CA SER A 257 22.73 21.97 8.44
C SER A 257 23.71 20.89 8.01
N TYR A 258 24.66 21.27 7.17
CA TYR A 258 25.73 20.39 6.69
C TYR A 258 27.09 21.02 6.97
N ASN A 259 27.97 20.25 7.59
CA ASN A 259 29.36 20.64 7.85
C ASN A 259 30.25 20.00 6.77
N THR A 260 30.81 20.84 5.89
CA THR A 260 31.63 20.38 4.76
C THR A 260 32.95 19.74 5.19
N ASP A 261 33.50 20.10 6.36
CA ASP A 261 34.77 19.57 6.84
C ASP A 261 34.62 18.17 7.44
N THR A 262 33.53 17.95 8.17
CA THR A 262 33.24 16.65 8.83
C THR A 262 32.26 15.80 8.06
N ARG A 263 31.62 16.34 7.01
CA ARG A 263 30.52 15.74 6.27
C ARG A 263 29.31 15.39 7.14
N GLU A 264 29.20 16.02 8.32
CA GLU A 264 28.09 15.82 9.25
C GLU A 264 26.85 16.59 8.77
N LEU A 265 25.75 15.88 8.66
CA LEU A 265 24.42 16.37 8.35
C LEU A 265 23.56 16.27 9.62
N VAL A 266 22.94 17.39 10.01
CA VAL A 266 21.99 17.44 11.13
C VAL A 266 20.64 17.89 10.58
N ILE A 267 19.60 17.09 10.81
CA ILE A 267 18.23 17.35 10.34
C ILE A 267 17.31 17.46 11.57
N ASN A 268 16.60 18.56 11.70
CA ASN A 268 15.59 18.75 12.73
C ASN A 268 14.20 18.65 12.08
N ALA A 269 13.59 17.50 12.20
CA ALA A 269 12.23 17.22 11.73
C ALA A 269 11.18 17.73 12.70
N SER A 270 10.03 18.19 12.19
CA SER A 270 8.91 18.69 12.98
C SER A 270 7.59 18.23 12.37
N ALA A 271 6.65 17.79 13.22
CA ALA A 271 5.30 17.37 12.86
C ALA A 271 4.28 18.11 13.72
N GLN A 272 3.35 18.85 13.09
CA GLN A 272 2.23 19.49 13.75
C GLN A 272 0.94 18.73 13.41
N PHE A 273 0.21 18.29 14.43
CA PHE A 273 -1.04 17.56 14.26
C PHE A 273 -2.25 18.48 14.36
N SER A 274 -3.29 18.21 13.56
CA SER A 274 -4.52 19.01 13.53
C SER A 274 -5.59 18.56 14.51
N GLN A 275 -5.33 17.48 15.26
CA GLN A 275 -6.22 16.97 16.30
C GLN A 275 -5.50 15.96 17.20
N GLU A 276 -6.14 15.57 18.31
CA GLU A 276 -5.69 14.47 19.16
C GLU A 276 -5.81 13.14 18.40
N MET A 277 -4.72 12.36 18.41
CA MET A 277 -4.67 11.05 17.78
C MET A 277 -3.86 10.08 18.63
N THR A 278 -4.21 8.79 18.55
CA THR A 278 -3.52 7.72 19.30
C THR A 278 -3.15 6.63 18.32
N GLU A 279 -1.95 6.76 17.73
CA GLU A 279 -1.35 5.85 16.75
C GLU A 279 0.18 5.82 16.94
N ASP A 280 0.86 4.83 16.38
CA ASP A 280 2.32 4.79 16.37
C ASP A 280 2.88 5.59 15.18
N PHE A 281 2.93 6.91 15.35
CA PHE A 281 3.56 7.79 14.36
C PHE A 281 5.07 7.83 14.55
N ARG A 282 5.80 7.78 13.45
CA ARG A 282 7.25 7.80 13.45
C ARG A 282 7.80 8.76 12.40
N PHE A 283 8.84 9.53 12.77
CA PHE A 283 9.63 10.26 11.80
C PHE A 283 10.55 9.32 11.02
N ASN A 284 10.70 9.62 9.74
CA ASN A 284 11.79 9.11 8.94
C ASN A 284 12.41 10.23 8.10
N CYS A 285 13.66 10.02 7.69
CA CYS A 285 14.36 10.93 6.79
C CYS A 285 15.14 10.09 5.78
N TYR A 286 14.83 10.26 4.51
CA TYR A 286 15.57 9.63 3.42
C TYR A 286 16.65 10.60 2.94
N VAL A 287 17.87 10.10 2.81
CA VAL A 287 18.97 10.76 2.12
C VAL A 287 18.93 10.25 0.69
N VAL A 288 18.62 11.14 -0.24
CA VAL A 288 18.41 10.82 -1.65
C VAL A 288 19.53 11.43 -2.48
N GLU A 289 20.14 10.67 -3.37
CA GLU A 289 21.20 11.12 -4.26
C GLU A 289 20.76 11.08 -5.71
N ASP A 290 21.02 12.16 -6.43
CA ASP A 290 20.78 12.29 -7.86
C ASP A 290 22.10 12.24 -8.64
N SER A 291 22.01 12.00 -9.95
CA SER A 291 23.12 12.05 -10.89
C SER A 291 24.26 11.08 -10.51
N ILE A 292 23.90 9.87 -10.11
CA ILE A 292 24.86 8.80 -9.90
C ILE A 292 25.23 8.22 -11.26
N ASP A 293 26.46 8.50 -11.70
CA ASP A 293 27.04 8.09 -12.97
C ASP A 293 28.50 7.66 -12.70
N GLU A 294 28.67 6.37 -12.43
CA GLU A 294 29.95 5.79 -12.02
C GLU A 294 30.51 4.85 -13.12
N ASP A 295 31.79 4.93 -13.38
CA ASP A 295 32.49 4.06 -14.37
C ASP A 295 32.55 2.56 -13.94
N ASP A 296 32.04 2.21 -12.74
CA ASP A 296 32.01 0.83 -12.26
C ASP A 296 30.86 0.05 -12.88
N PRO A 297 31.09 -1.10 -13.55
CA PRO A 297 30.04 -1.93 -14.14
C PRO A 297 28.93 -2.41 -13.18
N ALA A 298 29.11 -2.26 -11.87
CA ALA A 298 28.06 -2.54 -10.89
C ALA A 298 26.90 -1.52 -10.94
N TYR A 299 27.12 -0.37 -11.59
CA TYR A 299 26.11 0.66 -11.82
C TYR A 299 25.46 0.56 -13.21
N ASP A 300 25.97 -0.31 -14.10
CA ASP A 300 25.41 -0.48 -15.44
C ASP A 300 23.96 -0.99 -15.37
N GLN A 301 23.06 -0.36 -16.11
CA GLN A 301 21.64 -0.69 -16.09
C GLN A 301 21.28 -1.69 -17.19
N GLU A 302 20.67 -2.83 -16.85
CA GLU A 302 20.08 -3.78 -17.80
C GLU A 302 18.88 -3.16 -18.53
N ASN A 303 18.73 -3.46 -19.83
CA ASN A 303 17.71 -2.89 -20.70
C ASN A 303 17.06 -3.98 -21.59
N TYR A 304 15.83 -4.40 -21.22
CA TYR A 304 15.06 -5.37 -22.00
C TYR A 304 14.27 -4.75 -23.17
N TYR A 305 14.33 -3.42 -23.32
CA TYR A 305 13.76 -2.71 -24.48
C TYR A 305 14.71 -2.66 -25.66
N SER A 306 16.01 -2.92 -25.46
CA SER A 306 17.02 -2.94 -26.50
C SER A 306 16.62 -3.87 -27.65
N GLN A 307 16.43 -3.31 -28.87
CA GLN A 307 16.04 -4.01 -30.10
C GLN A 307 14.84 -4.98 -29.89
N ASN A 308 13.96 -4.68 -28.94
CA ASN A 308 12.78 -5.49 -28.64
C ASN A 308 11.61 -5.10 -29.54
N ASP A 309 11.34 -5.89 -30.57
CA ASP A 309 10.30 -5.62 -31.57
C ASP A 309 8.87 -5.52 -31.00
N ASN A 310 8.63 -5.93 -29.74
CA ASN A 310 7.35 -5.70 -29.07
C ASN A 310 7.20 -4.24 -28.62
N PHE A 311 8.30 -3.49 -28.49
CA PHE A 311 8.34 -2.11 -28.02
C PHE A 311 9.17 -1.19 -28.95
N PRO A 312 8.90 -1.17 -30.29
CA PRO A 312 9.78 -0.53 -31.27
C PRO A 312 9.81 1.00 -31.19
N ILE A 313 8.95 1.62 -30.40
CA ILE A 313 8.91 3.07 -30.17
C ILE A 313 9.35 3.48 -28.76
N HIS A 314 9.83 2.51 -27.96
CA HIS A 314 10.28 2.80 -26.60
C HIS A 314 11.56 3.67 -26.63
N PRO A 315 11.72 4.67 -25.74
CA PRO A 315 12.91 5.52 -25.70
C PRO A 315 14.23 4.76 -25.65
N TYR A 316 14.27 3.62 -24.96
CA TYR A 316 15.46 2.77 -24.83
C TYR A 316 15.56 1.65 -25.88
N TYR A 317 14.76 1.68 -26.95
CA TYR A 317 14.81 0.65 -28.01
C TYR A 317 16.15 0.59 -28.72
N ASP A 318 16.72 1.76 -29.05
CA ASP A 318 18.01 1.89 -29.75
C ASP A 318 19.22 1.89 -28.80
N GLU A 319 18.98 1.88 -27.48
CA GLU A 319 20.04 1.79 -26.48
C GLU A 319 20.53 0.34 -26.32
N PRO A 320 21.77 0.12 -25.85
CA PRO A 320 22.31 -1.24 -25.66
C PRO A 320 21.55 -2.07 -24.62
N GLU A 321 21.72 -3.40 -24.65
CA GLU A 321 21.16 -4.34 -23.65
C GLU A 321 21.67 -4.03 -22.22
N THR A 322 22.90 -3.50 -22.12
CA THR A 322 23.50 -3.00 -20.86
C THR A 322 23.94 -1.57 -21.10
N MET A 323 23.28 -0.63 -20.42
CA MET A 323 23.53 0.81 -20.53
C MET A 323 24.60 1.23 -19.53
N THR A 324 25.80 1.51 -20.02
CA THR A 324 26.97 1.89 -19.20
C THR A 324 27.01 3.38 -18.84
N GLU A 325 26.19 4.19 -19.49
CA GLU A 325 26.06 5.64 -19.23
C GLU A 325 24.66 6.00 -18.68
N PHE A 326 24.02 5.05 -17.98
CA PHE A 326 22.73 5.30 -17.35
C PHE A 326 22.93 6.12 -16.07
N VAL A 327 22.25 7.26 -15.99
CA VAL A 327 22.31 8.14 -14.81
C VAL A 327 21.18 7.76 -13.88
N HIS A 328 21.52 7.32 -12.65
CA HIS A 328 20.53 7.00 -11.63
C HIS A 328 20.20 8.27 -10.84
N ASN A 329 18.92 8.59 -10.76
CA ASN A 329 18.38 9.70 -9.98
C ASN A 329 17.42 9.20 -8.89
N HIS A 330 17.12 10.07 -7.94
CA HIS A 330 16.17 9.82 -6.84
C HIS A 330 16.53 8.61 -5.96
N VAL A 331 17.79 8.20 -5.95
CA VAL A 331 18.25 6.99 -5.27
C VAL A 331 18.27 7.19 -3.76
N VAL A 332 17.50 6.39 -3.02
CA VAL A 332 17.55 6.38 -1.55
C VAL A 332 18.83 5.69 -1.10
N ARG A 333 19.75 6.49 -0.54
CA ARG A 333 21.04 6.03 -0.04
C ARG A 333 21.01 5.65 1.44
N GLU A 334 20.08 6.25 2.20
CA GLU A 334 19.92 6.01 3.64
C GLU A 334 18.46 6.28 4.05
N MET A 335 17.96 5.49 5.00
CA MET A 335 16.72 5.78 5.74
C MET A 335 17.10 5.95 7.23
N LEU A 336 17.26 7.20 7.69
CA LEU A 336 17.82 7.50 9.01
C LEU A 336 16.95 7.03 10.19
N GLY A 337 15.67 6.77 9.93
CA GLY A 337 14.74 6.18 10.89
C GLY A 337 14.61 4.65 10.77
N GLY A 338 15.41 4.01 9.90
CA GLY A 338 15.22 2.61 9.51
C GLY A 338 14.08 2.46 8.49
N ALA A 339 13.79 1.24 8.07
CA ALA A 339 12.76 0.94 7.08
C ALA A 339 11.35 1.45 7.49
N TRP A 340 11.07 1.47 8.80
CA TRP A 340 9.74 1.71 9.39
C TRP A 340 9.66 2.97 10.24
N GLY A 341 10.61 3.90 10.11
CA GLY A 341 10.69 5.12 10.90
C GLY A 341 11.28 4.91 12.30
N ALA A 342 11.76 6.00 12.91
CA ALA A 342 12.38 5.99 14.21
C ALA A 342 11.35 5.71 15.32
N GLU A 343 11.40 4.54 15.94
CA GLU A 343 10.50 4.14 17.01
C GLU A 343 10.53 5.14 18.18
N GLY A 344 9.35 5.54 18.65
CA GLY A 344 9.19 6.47 19.78
C GLY A 344 9.62 7.91 19.49
N SER A 345 9.91 8.25 18.22
CA SER A 345 10.25 9.63 17.81
C SER A 345 9.07 10.60 17.93
N ILE A 346 7.83 10.09 17.91
CA ILE A 346 6.59 10.79 18.20
C ILE A 346 5.88 10.04 19.33
N PRO A 347 5.29 10.71 20.33
CA PRO A 347 4.52 10.03 21.39
C PRO A 347 3.31 9.28 20.81
N ALA A 348 2.94 8.14 21.44
CA ALA A 348 1.79 7.34 21.03
C ALA A 348 0.44 8.11 21.06
N THR A 349 0.34 9.18 21.86
CA THR A 349 -0.78 10.12 21.81
C THR A 349 -0.25 11.50 21.48
N VAL A 350 -0.77 12.08 20.39
CA VAL A 350 -0.48 13.44 19.97
C VAL A 350 -1.68 14.34 20.27
N THR A 351 -1.42 15.62 20.49
CA THR A 351 -2.43 16.61 20.90
C THR A 351 -2.68 17.61 19.77
N ASP A 352 -3.90 18.10 19.68
CA ASP A 352 -4.33 19.13 18.72
C ASP A 352 -3.43 20.37 18.76
N GLY A 353 -2.94 20.80 17.60
CA GLY A 353 -2.11 21.98 17.40
C GLY A 353 -0.67 21.85 17.91
N GLU A 354 -0.34 20.81 18.66
CA GLU A 354 1.02 20.63 19.18
C GLU A 354 1.99 20.19 18.10
N THR A 355 3.26 20.59 18.28
CA THR A 355 4.36 20.26 17.37
C THR A 355 5.37 19.36 18.06
N TYR A 356 5.62 18.21 17.46
CA TYR A 356 6.62 17.24 17.90
C TYR A 356 7.86 17.36 17.03
N THR A 357 9.03 17.12 17.60
CA THR A 357 10.31 17.26 16.91
C THR A 357 11.21 16.07 17.15
N HIS A 358 11.99 15.72 16.12
CA HIS A 358 13.03 14.70 16.20
C HIS A 358 14.28 15.17 15.46
N GLN A 359 15.47 14.83 15.95
CA GLN A 359 16.72 15.17 15.31
C GLN A 359 17.42 13.92 14.79
N PHE A 360 17.71 13.93 13.49
CA PHE A 360 18.62 12.97 12.88
C PHE A 360 20.01 13.59 12.72
N THR A 361 21.04 12.78 12.92
CA THR A 361 22.43 13.16 12.66
C THR A 361 23.08 12.03 11.85
N HIS A 362 23.68 12.37 10.74
CA HIS A 362 24.31 11.42 9.83
C HIS A 362 25.62 11.97 9.28
N THR A 363 26.63 11.14 9.10
CA THR A 363 27.85 11.53 8.40
C THR A 363 27.80 10.97 7.00
N LEU A 364 27.68 11.82 5.99
CA LEU A 364 27.62 11.37 4.60
C LEU A 364 28.90 10.61 4.22
N PRO A 365 28.79 9.37 3.70
CA PRO A 365 29.91 8.62 3.15
C PRO A 365 30.71 9.43 2.13
N VAL A 366 32.01 9.16 2.01
CA VAL A 366 32.90 9.95 1.15
C VAL A 366 32.64 9.76 -0.33
N ASP A 367 32.02 8.66 -0.71
CA ASP A 367 31.59 8.26 -2.04
C ASP A 367 30.26 8.90 -2.46
N TYR A 368 29.51 9.53 -1.54
CA TYR A 368 28.30 10.27 -1.90
C TYR A 368 28.67 11.70 -2.32
N ASN A 369 28.06 12.18 -3.40
CA ASN A 369 28.23 13.55 -3.83
C ASN A 369 27.29 14.50 -3.04
N ALA A 370 27.85 15.20 -2.06
CA ALA A 370 27.08 16.08 -1.19
C ALA A 370 26.30 17.20 -1.92
N GLU A 371 26.71 17.58 -3.15
CA GLU A 371 26.01 18.58 -3.96
C GLU A 371 24.76 18.02 -4.66
N HIS A 372 24.67 16.69 -4.76
CA HIS A 372 23.54 15.97 -5.37
C HIS A 372 22.60 15.36 -4.32
N ILE A 373 22.84 15.61 -3.02
CA ILE A 373 22.00 15.09 -1.95
C ILE A 373 20.77 16.00 -1.77
N SER A 374 19.62 15.36 -1.75
CA SER A 374 18.36 15.91 -1.27
C SER A 374 17.84 15.13 -0.06
N LEU A 375 16.93 15.74 0.71
CA LEU A 375 16.38 15.16 1.93
C LEU A 375 14.86 15.07 1.83
N VAL A 376 14.31 13.90 2.12
CA VAL A 376 12.87 13.69 2.21
C VAL A 376 12.52 13.30 3.64
N VAL A 377 11.79 14.19 4.34
CA VAL A 377 11.34 13.93 5.71
C VAL A 377 9.87 13.57 5.68
N VAL A 378 9.54 12.43 6.26
CA VAL A 378 8.18 11.90 6.33
C VAL A 378 7.76 11.60 7.77
N VAL A 379 6.46 11.62 8.01
CA VAL A 379 5.82 10.99 9.17
C VAL A 379 5.01 9.83 8.64
N GLN A 380 5.34 8.64 9.11
CA GLN A 380 4.63 7.41 8.76
C GLN A 380 3.93 6.84 9.99
N GLU A 381 2.80 6.22 9.78
CA GLU A 381 2.12 5.43 10.79
C GLU A 381 2.62 4.00 10.67
N PHE A 382 3.10 3.46 11.80
CA PHE A 382 3.56 2.08 11.86
C PHE A 382 2.42 1.16 12.29
N ASN A 383 2.22 0.08 11.56
CA ASN A 383 1.26 -0.96 11.90
C ASN A 383 1.90 -2.33 11.68
N GLU A 384 2.04 -3.12 12.75
CA GLU A 384 2.65 -4.46 12.71
C GLU A 384 1.98 -5.44 11.72
N ALA A 385 0.74 -5.19 11.32
CA ALA A 385 0.03 -6.05 10.37
C ALA A 385 0.58 -5.96 8.93
N TYR A 386 1.45 -4.98 8.64
CA TYR A 386 2.04 -4.75 7.32
C TYR A 386 3.56 -4.97 7.29
N THR A 387 4.15 -5.55 8.35
CA THR A 387 5.58 -5.88 8.45
C THR A 387 5.85 -7.38 8.34
#